data_1b81c7c13fb65ff204cd639a05522c37
#
_entry.id   1b81c7c13fb65ff204cd639a05522c37
#
_cell.length_a   1.000
_cell.length_b   1.000
_cell.length_c   1.000
_cell.angle_alpha   90.00
_cell.angle_beta   90.00
_cell.angle_gamma   90.00
#
_symmetry.space_group_name_H-M   'P 1'
#
loop_
_entity.id
_entity.type
_entity.pdbx_description
1 polymer ?
#
loop_
_entity_poly.entity_id
_entity_poly.type
_entity_poly.pdbx_seq_one_letter_code
_entity_poly.pdbx_strand_id
1 'polypeptide(L)'
;MHIAARAAFRVLVIFAAAILSFSGCSKEQEGDKAAEEEFRIPDSLLAPFTEIRLLRDDYHAVDGGVMADERIELHYPASAIARYVALSSFDLARKAYDKVSKEIGKPSEGMLVLIGTADLEEYRFLTRKEWWYYGFVRGDTIYFEPLDIMLKRTIADEAITQKIAQAALLRRSNGRMPVWLREALASHIADEREIVMMQVEQFKLQGFNLDPPPEAVEECLTAAIVMADTRIAFGAAYRMLENLLERYEIEDIMKFVDALGAGGTLDEASRTAFGKDYASILDMIRVDR
;
A
#
# COMPACT_ATOMS: atom_id res chain seq x y z
N MET A 1 -28.64 -10.34 0.80
CA MET A 1 -28.78 -9.85 -0.58
C MET A 1 -27.89 -8.64 -0.93
N HIS A 2 -27.55 -7.76 0.03
CA HIS A 2 -26.73 -6.56 -0.23
C HIS A 2 -25.23 -6.84 -0.44
N ILE A 3 -24.66 -7.86 0.17
CA ILE A 3 -23.22 -8.18 0.07
C ILE A 3 -22.84 -8.73 -1.32
N ALA A 4 -23.67 -9.62 -1.87
CA ALA A 4 -23.42 -10.18 -3.21
C ALA A 4 -23.52 -9.12 -4.34
N ALA A 5 -24.39 -8.12 -4.20
CA ALA A 5 -24.53 -7.05 -5.17
C ALA A 5 -23.30 -6.09 -5.16
N ARG A 6 -22.69 -5.87 -4.00
CA ARG A 6 -21.45 -5.06 -3.88
C ARG A 6 -20.25 -5.76 -4.53
N ALA A 7 -20.11 -7.06 -4.33
CA ALA A 7 -19.02 -7.83 -4.95
C ALA A 7 -19.15 -7.84 -6.48
N ALA A 8 -20.35 -8.04 -7.03
CA ALA A 8 -20.58 -8.03 -8.47
C ALA A 8 -20.30 -6.68 -9.14
N PHE A 9 -20.63 -5.56 -8.47
CA PHE A 9 -20.36 -4.22 -8.98
C PHE A 9 -18.86 -3.88 -8.93
N ARG A 10 -18.17 -4.29 -7.86
CA ARG A 10 -16.70 -4.13 -7.74
C ARG A 10 -15.95 -4.86 -8.86
N VAL A 11 -16.37 -6.07 -9.21
CA VAL A 11 -15.81 -6.85 -10.32
C VAL A 11 -15.95 -6.12 -11.65
N LEU A 12 -17.10 -5.50 -11.92
CA LEU A 12 -17.36 -4.82 -13.19
C LEU A 12 -16.49 -3.58 -13.39
N VAL A 13 -16.26 -2.80 -12.32
CA VAL A 13 -15.46 -1.56 -12.38
C VAL A 13 -13.97 -1.87 -12.56
N ILE A 14 -13.47 -2.94 -11.91
CA ILE A 14 -12.07 -3.37 -12.04
C ILE A 14 -11.82 -3.94 -13.46
N PHE A 15 -12.79 -4.67 -14.03
CA PHE A 15 -12.71 -5.17 -15.41
C PHE A 15 -12.63 -4.03 -16.43
N ALA A 16 -13.43 -2.97 -16.27
CA ALA A 16 -13.41 -1.81 -17.17
C ALA A 16 -12.05 -1.07 -17.12
N ALA A 17 -11.47 -0.91 -15.94
CA ALA A 17 -10.15 -0.28 -15.79
C ALA A 17 -9.01 -1.12 -16.40
N ALA A 18 -9.08 -2.46 -16.30
CA ALA A 18 -8.09 -3.36 -16.88
C ALA A 18 -8.18 -3.40 -18.42
N ILE A 19 -9.39 -3.41 -19.00
CA ILE A 19 -9.59 -3.47 -20.46
C ILE A 19 -9.11 -2.17 -21.13
N LEU A 20 -9.32 -1.01 -20.53
CA LEU A 20 -8.87 0.27 -21.10
C LEU A 20 -7.33 0.42 -21.09
N SER A 21 -6.62 -0.28 -20.22
CA SER A 21 -5.14 -0.25 -20.16
C SER A 21 -4.49 -1.18 -21.20
N PHE A 22 -5.21 -2.17 -21.75
CA PHE A 22 -4.63 -3.17 -22.65
C PHE A 22 -4.92 -2.94 -24.16
N SER A 23 -5.69 -1.92 -24.52
CA SER A 23 -5.99 -1.64 -25.95
C SER A 23 -4.86 -0.93 -26.70
N GLY A 24 -3.70 -0.76 -26.13
CA GLY A 24 -2.61 0.08 -26.64
C GLY A 24 -1.31 -0.61 -27.10
N CYS A 25 -1.16 -1.93 -27.01
CA CYS A 25 0.08 -2.57 -27.45
C CYS A 25 -0.13 -3.89 -28.16
N SER A 26 -0.30 -3.84 -29.46
CA SER A 26 0.10 -4.93 -30.39
C SER A 26 0.44 -4.35 -31.75
N LYS A 27 1.70 -4.00 -31.94
CA LYS A 27 2.39 -4.06 -33.24
C LYS A 27 3.82 -4.48 -32.99
N GLU A 28 4.09 -5.73 -33.35
CA GLU A 28 5.45 -6.18 -33.62
C GLU A 28 6.10 -5.23 -34.64
N GLN A 29 7.24 -4.67 -34.31
CA GLN A 29 8.22 -4.18 -35.26
C GLN A 29 9.61 -4.70 -34.84
N GLU A 30 10.13 -5.58 -35.67
CA GLU A 30 11.54 -5.96 -35.69
C GLU A 30 12.41 -4.73 -35.93
N GLY A 31 13.51 -4.69 -35.17
CA GLY A 31 14.78 -4.07 -35.58
C GLY A 31 14.87 -2.58 -35.39
N ASP A 32 15.41 -2.14 -34.24
CA ASP A 32 16.62 -1.29 -34.27
C ASP A 32 17.19 -1.22 -32.84
N LYS A 33 18.48 -1.61 -32.73
CA LYS A 33 19.29 -1.32 -31.55
C LYS A 33 19.66 0.16 -31.62
N ALA A 34 18.71 1.02 -31.22
CA ALA A 34 18.99 2.40 -30.88
C ALA A 34 19.35 2.45 -29.39
N ALA A 35 20.46 3.07 -29.09
CA ALA A 35 21.03 3.30 -27.79
C ALA A 35 19.94 3.66 -26.77
N GLU A 36 19.99 3.06 -25.59
CA GLU A 36 19.36 3.55 -24.39
C GLU A 36 19.92 4.97 -24.12
N GLU A 37 19.30 5.97 -24.70
CA GLU A 37 19.42 7.34 -24.22
C GLU A 37 18.75 7.35 -22.85
N GLU A 38 19.57 7.26 -21.82
CA GLU A 38 19.20 7.53 -20.45
C GLU A 38 18.45 8.87 -20.44
N PHE A 39 17.12 8.85 -20.29
CA PHE A 39 16.29 10.04 -20.26
C PHE A 39 16.68 10.88 -19.05
N ARG A 40 17.72 11.71 -19.22
CA ARG A 40 18.12 12.70 -18.23
C ARG A 40 17.23 13.92 -18.37
N ILE A 41 16.39 14.13 -17.38
CA ILE A 41 15.67 15.41 -17.23
C ILE A 41 16.75 16.51 -17.11
N PRO A 42 16.78 17.51 -18.00
CA PRO A 42 17.76 18.59 -17.91
C PRO A 42 17.69 19.28 -16.53
N ASP A 43 18.85 19.60 -15.97
CA ASP A 43 18.96 20.25 -14.65
C ASP A 43 18.18 21.57 -14.58
N SER A 44 18.00 22.27 -15.72
CA SER A 44 17.17 23.46 -15.85
C SER A 44 15.67 23.21 -15.59
N LEU A 45 15.19 21.98 -15.81
CA LEU A 45 13.82 21.58 -15.47
C LEU A 45 13.71 21.05 -14.02
N LEU A 46 14.83 20.75 -13.38
CA LEU A 46 14.90 20.34 -11.97
C LEU A 46 15.02 21.53 -11.02
N ALA A 47 15.44 22.70 -11.49
CA ALA A 47 15.60 23.90 -10.66
C ALA A 47 14.32 24.31 -9.93
N PRO A 48 13.12 24.32 -10.56
CA PRO A 48 11.86 24.55 -9.85
C PRO A 48 11.56 23.47 -8.79
N PHE A 49 12.02 22.23 -9.03
CA PHE A 49 11.78 21.10 -8.12
C PHE A 49 12.69 21.12 -6.88
N THR A 50 13.80 21.86 -6.92
CA THR A 50 14.69 22.00 -5.76
C THR A 50 14.10 22.94 -4.71
N GLU A 51 13.44 24.01 -5.12
CA GLU A 51 12.67 24.89 -4.22
C GLU A 51 11.46 24.16 -3.60
N ILE A 52 10.76 23.37 -4.39
CA ILE A 52 9.61 22.57 -3.94
C ILE A 52 10.07 21.43 -3.00
N ARG A 53 11.31 20.97 -3.09
CA ARG A 53 11.88 19.97 -2.17
C ARG A 53 12.00 20.51 -0.74
N LEU A 54 12.17 21.82 -0.56
CA LEU A 54 12.14 22.50 0.74
C LEU A 54 10.72 22.63 1.31
N LEU A 55 9.70 22.74 0.45
CA LEU A 55 8.29 22.77 0.83
C LEU A 55 7.74 21.37 1.19
N ARG A 56 8.50 20.32 0.93
CA ARG A 56 8.06 18.92 1.02
C ARG A 56 7.84 18.45 2.45
N ASP A 57 8.59 18.98 3.40
CA ASP A 57 8.46 18.63 4.83
C ASP A 57 7.42 19.53 5.53
N ASP A 58 7.07 20.68 4.91
CA ASP A 58 6.08 21.65 5.40
C ASP A 58 4.83 21.74 4.50
N TYR A 59 4.61 20.75 3.60
CA TYR A 59 3.46 20.78 2.72
C TYR A 59 2.18 20.63 3.54
N HIS A 60 1.57 21.76 3.82
CA HIS A 60 0.18 21.88 4.19
C HIS A 60 -0.57 22.29 2.92
N ALA A 61 -1.73 21.68 2.65
CA ALA A 61 -2.60 22.13 1.56
C ALA A 61 -2.97 23.60 1.78
N VAL A 62 -2.20 24.51 1.19
CA VAL A 62 -2.21 25.97 1.50
C VAL A 62 -3.58 26.58 1.26
N ASP A 63 -4.40 25.98 0.37
CA ASP A 63 -5.76 26.40 0.06
C ASP A 63 -6.81 25.32 0.38
N GLY A 64 -6.49 24.35 1.22
CA GLY A 64 -7.35 23.23 1.59
C GLY A 64 -8.14 23.46 2.88
N GLY A 65 -9.11 22.58 3.13
CA GLY A 65 -9.74 22.43 4.43
C GLY A 65 -9.00 21.43 5.30
N VAL A 66 -9.21 21.54 6.60
CA VAL A 66 -8.72 20.59 7.59
C VAL A 66 -9.90 20.07 8.40
N MET A 67 -9.95 18.75 8.63
CA MET A 67 -10.83 18.11 9.59
C MET A 67 -9.97 17.37 10.61
N ALA A 68 -10.22 17.60 11.89
CA ALA A 68 -9.41 16.97 12.93
C ALA A 68 -10.28 16.54 14.13
N ASP A 69 -9.82 15.49 14.81
CA ASP A 69 -10.17 15.16 16.17
C ASP A 69 -8.87 15.08 17.02
N GLU A 70 -8.92 14.45 18.16
CA GLU A 70 -7.77 14.30 19.06
C GLU A 70 -6.68 13.32 18.54
N ARG A 71 -6.96 12.56 17.49
CA ARG A 71 -6.12 11.45 17.00
C ARG A 71 -5.72 11.58 15.54
N ILE A 72 -6.59 12.17 14.72
CA ILE A 72 -6.46 12.24 13.27
C ILE A 72 -6.68 13.67 12.80
N GLU A 73 -5.83 14.10 11.87
CA GLU A 73 -5.97 15.34 11.13
C GLU A 73 -5.98 15.03 9.63
N LEU A 74 -7.08 15.36 8.93
CA LEU A 74 -7.22 15.16 7.48
C LEU A 74 -7.17 16.51 6.77
N HIS A 75 -6.14 16.68 5.94
CA HIS A 75 -6.01 17.79 4.98
C HIS A 75 -6.65 17.39 3.64
N TYR A 76 -7.41 18.30 3.03
CA TYR A 76 -8.09 18.07 1.76
C TYR A 76 -8.17 19.33 0.91
N PRO A 77 -8.25 19.23 -0.44
CA PRO A 77 -8.31 20.38 -1.34
C PRO A 77 -9.52 21.30 -1.08
N ALA A 78 -9.35 22.60 -1.29
CA ALA A 78 -10.41 23.59 -1.09
C ALA A 78 -11.46 23.55 -2.19
N SER A 79 -12.49 22.73 -2.03
CA SER A 79 -13.70 22.78 -2.87
C SER A 79 -14.92 22.26 -2.09
N ALA A 80 -16.12 22.63 -2.52
CA ALA A 80 -17.35 22.14 -1.91
C ALA A 80 -17.49 20.60 -2.04
N ILE A 81 -17.11 20.06 -3.19
CA ILE A 81 -17.12 18.61 -3.44
C ILE A 81 -16.07 17.92 -2.55
N ALA A 82 -14.86 18.48 -2.48
CA ALA A 82 -13.79 17.94 -1.65
C ALA A 82 -14.17 17.92 -0.16
N ARG A 83 -14.91 18.91 0.33
CA ARG A 83 -15.39 18.92 1.71
C ARG A 83 -16.35 17.76 2.00
N TYR A 84 -17.28 17.47 1.10
CA TYR A 84 -18.20 16.32 1.25
C TYR A 84 -17.44 14.98 1.24
N VAL A 85 -16.53 14.86 0.29
CA VAL A 85 -15.64 13.70 0.16
C VAL A 85 -14.78 13.53 1.42
N ALA A 86 -14.22 14.62 1.94
CA ALA A 86 -13.40 14.62 3.14
C ALA A 86 -14.19 14.19 4.38
N LEU A 87 -15.44 14.60 4.54
CA LEU A 87 -16.31 14.13 5.65
C LEU A 87 -16.43 12.60 5.64
N SER A 88 -16.76 12.02 4.47
CA SER A 88 -16.90 10.58 4.34
C SER A 88 -15.56 9.86 4.58
N SER A 89 -14.45 10.39 4.07
CA SER A 89 -13.11 9.82 4.24
C SER A 89 -12.63 9.94 5.70
N PHE A 90 -12.95 11.04 6.37
CA PHE A 90 -12.60 11.24 7.78
C PHE A 90 -13.34 10.24 8.70
N ASP A 91 -14.62 9.97 8.44
CA ASP A 91 -15.38 8.95 9.16
C ASP A 91 -14.81 7.55 8.94
N LEU A 92 -14.38 7.22 7.72
CA LEU A 92 -13.68 5.97 7.41
C LEU A 92 -12.34 5.89 8.16
N ALA A 93 -11.57 6.96 8.16
CA ALA A 93 -10.28 7.02 8.85
C ALA A 93 -10.41 6.81 10.36
N ARG A 94 -11.42 7.39 10.99
CA ARG A 94 -11.72 7.19 12.42
C ARG A 94 -12.03 5.71 12.72
N LYS A 95 -12.88 5.10 11.92
CA LYS A 95 -13.21 3.66 12.05
C LYS A 95 -11.98 2.78 11.85
N ALA A 96 -11.18 3.09 10.82
CA ALA A 96 -9.94 2.39 10.54
C ALA A 96 -8.93 2.53 11.69
N TYR A 97 -8.78 3.74 12.25
CA TYR A 97 -7.91 3.98 13.40
C TYR A 97 -8.33 3.13 14.62
N ASP A 98 -9.64 3.09 14.91
CA ASP A 98 -10.17 2.30 16.02
C ASP A 98 -9.94 0.79 15.81
N LYS A 99 -10.21 0.29 14.60
CA LYS A 99 -9.96 -1.10 14.19
C LYS A 99 -8.48 -1.46 14.36
N VAL A 100 -7.60 -0.71 13.74
CA VAL A 100 -6.15 -0.94 13.76
C VAL A 100 -5.60 -0.85 15.18
N SER A 101 -6.03 0.16 15.96
CA SER A 101 -5.57 0.32 17.35
C SER A 101 -5.94 -0.86 18.22
N LYS A 102 -7.11 -1.46 18.00
CA LYS A 102 -7.57 -2.65 18.72
C LYS A 102 -6.79 -3.90 18.32
N GLU A 103 -6.50 -4.08 17.03
CA GLU A 103 -5.91 -5.31 16.51
C GLU A 103 -4.39 -5.36 16.67
N ILE A 104 -3.69 -4.26 16.35
CA ILE A 104 -2.22 -4.24 16.31
C ILE A 104 -1.57 -3.07 17.06
N GLY A 105 -2.36 -2.23 17.71
CA GLY A 105 -1.88 -1.09 18.48
C GLY A 105 -1.95 0.23 17.73
N LYS A 106 -1.62 1.33 18.45
CA LYS A 106 -1.81 2.71 17.95
C LYS A 106 -0.97 3.00 16.70
N PRO A 107 -1.58 3.59 15.64
CA PRO A 107 -0.86 3.98 14.43
C PRO A 107 0.17 5.10 14.66
N SER A 108 -0.07 5.99 15.61
CA SER A 108 0.80 7.11 15.96
C SER A 108 0.83 7.34 17.47
N GLU A 109 1.91 7.92 17.98
CA GLU A 109 1.98 8.40 19.39
C GLU A 109 1.25 9.73 19.56
N GLY A 110 1.22 10.54 18.52
CA GLY A 110 0.55 11.83 18.48
C GLY A 110 -0.60 11.85 17.48
N MET A 111 -0.72 12.95 16.77
CA MET A 111 -1.68 13.12 15.69
C MET A 111 -1.25 12.33 14.46
N LEU A 112 -2.13 11.52 13.90
CA LEU A 112 -1.95 10.90 12.60
C LEU A 112 -2.44 11.87 11.53
N VAL A 113 -1.55 12.31 10.66
CA VAL A 113 -1.86 13.28 9.60
C VAL A 113 -2.20 12.53 8.31
N LEU A 114 -3.36 12.81 7.74
CA LEU A 114 -3.82 12.28 6.47
C LEU A 114 -3.88 13.42 5.45
N ILE A 115 -3.30 13.23 4.27
CA ILE A 115 -3.28 14.22 3.19
C ILE A 115 -3.96 13.61 1.96
N GLY A 116 -5.16 14.09 1.66
CA GLY A 116 -5.83 13.81 0.39
C GLY A 116 -5.34 14.79 -0.67
N THR A 117 -4.67 14.29 -1.71
CA THR A 117 -4.14 15.14 -2.78
C THR A 117 -5.24 15.65 -3.71
N ALA A 118 -4.99 16.77 -4.39
CA ALA A 118 -5.95 17.35 -5.32
C ALA A 118 -6.09 16.53 -6.61
N ASP A 119 -4.99 15.98 -7.08
CA ASP A 119 -4.94 15.14 -8.29
C ASP A 119 -3.79 14.10 -8.21
N LEU A 120 -3.70 13.27 -9.25
CA LEU A 120 -2.69 12.20 -9.32
C LEU A 120 -1.27 12.74 -9.57
N GLU A 121 -1.12 13.93 -10.15
CA GLU A 121 0.20 14.54 -10.39
C GLU A 121 0.77 15.02 -9.06
N GLU A 122 -0.03 15.67 -8.24
CA GLU A 122 0.34 16.04 -6.88
C GLU A 122 0.69 14.81 -6.04
N TYR A 123 -0.12 13.75 -6.10
CA TYR A 123 0.18 12.50 -5.40
C TYR A 123 1.53 11.92 -5.80
N ARG A 124 1.81 11.80 -7.10
CA ARG A 124 3.09 11.31 -7.62
C ARG A 124 4.25 12.21 -7.21
N PHE A 125 4.04 13.52 -7.25
CA PHE A 125 5.04 14.49 -6.88
C PHE A 125 5.45 14.35 -5.42
N LEU A 126 4.48 14.27 -4.49
CA LEU A 126 4.72 14.19 -3.06
C LEU A 126 5.28 12.84 -2.61
N THR A 127 4.79 11.76 -3.22
CA THR A 127 5.09 10.39 -2.76
C THR A 127 6.17 9.70 -3.56
N ARG A 128 6.40 10.11 -4.82
CA ARG A 128 7.17 9.36 -5.83
C ARG A 128 6.63 7.96 -6.08
N LYS A 129 5.32 7.77 -5.82
CA LYS A 129 4.62 6.51 -6.06
C LYS A 129 3.62 6.67 -7.19
N GLU A 130 3.35 5.56 -7.86
CA GLU A 130 2.35 5.51 -8.92
C GLU A 130 0.94 5.40 -8.35
N TRP A 131 -0.06 5.78 -9.13
CA TRP A 131 -1.46 5.87 -8.73
C TRP A 131 -2.06 4.56 -8.21
N TRP A 132 -1.51 3.39 -8.55
CA TRP A 132 -2.01 2.10 -8.07
C TRP A 132 -1.64 1.77 -6.62
N TYR A 133 -0.88 2.65 -5.96
CA TYR A 133 -0.53 2.50 -4.55
C TYR A 133 -1.59 3.02 -3.59
N TYR A 134 -2.56 3.78 -4.07
CA TYR A 134 -3.66 4.43 -3.33
C TYR A 134 -3.22 5.35 -2.19
N GLY A 135 -2.11 5.03 -1.51
CA GLY A 135 -1.58 5.81 -0.42
C GLY A 135 -0.13 5.46 -0.08
N PHE A 136 0.56 6.39 0.57
CA PHE A 136 1.96 6.26 0.97
C PHE A 136 2.17 6.77 2.39
N VAL A 137 2.84 5.97 3.23
CA VAL A 137 3.10 6.27 4.64
C VAL A 137 4.52 6.84 4.80
N ARG A 138 4.64 7.96 5.50
CA ARG A 138 5.93 8.55 5.90
C ARG A 138 5.82 9.07 7.33
N GLY A 139 6.46 8.38 8.29
CA GLY A 139 6.30 8.70 9.71
C GLY A 139 4.83 8.64 10.13
N ASP A 140 4.36 9.70 10.76
CA ASP A 140 2.96 9.84 11.17
C ASP A 140 2.07 10.51 10.09
N THR A 141 2.56 10.61 8.85
CA THR A 141 1.82 11.19 7.73
C THR A 141 1.49 10.14 6.68
N ILE A 142 0.25 10.12 6.23
CA ILE A 142 -0.24 9.27 5.14
C ILE A 142 -0.74 10.16 4.00
N TYR A 143 -0.16 10.00 2.83
CA TYR A 143 -0.58 10.67 1.60
C TYR A 143 -1.49 9.74 0.82
N PHE A 144 -2.65 10.22 0.41
CA PHE A 144 -3.60 9.48 -0.42
C PHE A 144 -3.70 10.07 -1.82
N GLU A 145 -3.95 9.22 -2.82
CA GLU A 145 -4.49 9.69 -4.10
C GLU A 145 -5.79 10.47 -3.86
N PRO A 146 -6.33 11.20 -4.86
CA PRO A 146 -7.55 11.98 -4.66
C PRO A 146 -8.67 11.15 -4.04
N LEU A 147 -9.14 11.57 -2.88
CA LEU A 147 -10.12 10.83 -2.07
C LEU A 147 -11.43 10.55 -2.81
N ASP A 148 -11.84 11.44 -3.72
CA ASP A 148 -13.02 11.24 -4.54
C ASP A 148 -12.86 10.09 -5.55
N ILE A 149 -11.65 9.87 -6.06
CA ILE A 149 -11.32 8.73 -6.92
C ILE A 149 -11.44 7.43 -6.12
N MET A 150 -10.90 7.39 -4.90
CA MET A 150 -10.97 6.22 -4.02
C MET A 150 -12.42 5.88 -3.65
N LEU A 151 -13.23 6.88 -3.31
CA LEU A 151 -14.66 6.70 -3.01
C LEU A 151 -15.44 6.22 -4.23
N LYS A 152 -15.21 6.80 -5.40
CA LYS A 152 -15.85 6.37 -6.67
C LYS A 152 -15.51 4.92 -7.03
N ARG A 153 -14.28 4.50 -6.75
CA ARG A 153 -13.83 3.12 -6.96
C ARG A 153 -14.29 2.15 -5.87
N THR A 154 -14.94 2.66 -4.81
CA THR A 154 -15.39 1.87 -3.65
C THR A 154 -14.26 1.13 -2.92
N ILE A 155 -13.06 1.69 -2.95
CA ILE A 155 -11.85 1.13 -2.30
C ILE A 155 -11.37 1.96 -1.11
N ALA A 156 -12.06 3.07 -0.80
CA ALA A 156 -11.58 4.02 0.21
C ALA A 156 -11.49 3.41 1.61
N ASP A 157 -12.42 2.55 1.99
CA ASP A 157 -12.43 1.89 3.31
C ASP A 157 -11.21 1.00 3.48
N GLU A 158 -11.01 0.09 2.54
CA GLU A 158 -9.89 -0.84 2.54
C GLU A 158 -8.55 -0.10 2.43
N ALA A 159 -8.42 0.84 1.48
CA ALA A 159 -7.18 1.57 1.27
C ALA A 159 -6.79 2.44 2.48
N ILE A 160 -7.74 3.14 3.10
CA ILE A 160 -7.49 3.93 4.30
C ILE A 160 -7.10 3.01 5.47
N THR A 161 -7.82 1.91 5.68
CA THR A 161 -7.52 0.94 6.73
C THR A 161 -6.14 0.33 6.54
N GLN A 162 -5.80 -0.09 5.31
CA GLN A 162 -4.49 -0.65 4.98
C GLN A 162 -3.35 0.33 5.31
N LYS A 163 -3.47 1.61 4.91
CA LYS A 163 -2.40 2.58 5.15
C LYS A 163 -2.26 2.96 6.62
N ILE A 164 -3.36 3.02 7.36
CA ILE A 164 -3.32 3.21 8.82
C ILE A 164 -2.68 2.00 9.51
N ALA A 165 -2.98 0.77 9.06
CA ALA A 165 -2.31 -0.43 9.55
C ALA A 165 -0.81 -0.43 9.23
N GLN A 166 -0.41 -0.01 8.02
CA GLN A 166 1.00 0.16 7.66
C GLN A 166 1.72 1.15 8.58
N ALA A 167 1.09 2.27 8.92
CA ALA A 167 1.66 3.25 9.85
C ALA A 167 1.90 2.62 11.25
N ALA A 168 0.91 1.88 11.77
CA ALA A 168 1.04 1.17 13.04
C ALA A 168 2.18 0.14 13.02
N LEU A 169 2.27 -0.65 11.95
CA LEU A 169 3.31 -1.68 11.79
C LEU A 169 4.72 -1.07 11.64
N LEU A 170 4.85 -0.01 10.84
CA LEU A 170 6.12 0.72 10.68
C LEU A 170 6.58 1.29 12.02
N ARG A 171 5.71 1.91 12.77
CA ARG A 171 6.03 2.44 14.10
C ARG A 171 6.44 1.32 15.06
N ARG A 172 5.63 0.28 15.17
CA ARG A 172 5.84 -0.82 16.11
C ARG A 172 7.12 -1.60 15.84
N SER A 173 7.47 -1.78 14.56
CA SER A 173 8.71 -2.44 14.13
C SER A 173 9.92 -1.49 14.04
N ASN A 174 9.75 -0.19 14.31
CA ASN A 174 10.74 0.84 14.07
C ASN A 174 11.29 0.80 12.62
N GLY A 175 10.40 0.57 11.65
CA GLY A 175 10.69 0.48 10.22
C GLY A 175 11.47 -0.77 9.79
N ARG A 176 11.69 -1.77 10.67
CA ARG A 176 12.54 -2.95 10.41
C ARG A 176 11.79 -4.18 9.88
N MET A 177 10.47 -4.10 9.84
CA MET A 177 9.64 -5.20 9.34
C MET A 177 9.86 -5.42 7.84
N PRO A 178 10.00 -6.68 7.37
CA PRO A 178 10.04 -6.99 5.95
C PRO A 178 8.84 -6.40 5.20
N VAL A 179 9.08 -5.88 3.99
CA VAL A 179 8.05 -5.19 3.22
C VAL A 179 6.91 -6.15 2.88
N TRP A 180 7.23 -7.39 2.48
CA TRP A 180 6.22 -8.40 2.14
C TRP A 180 5.25 -8.65 3.31
N LEU A 181 5.77 -8.79 4.54
CA LEU A 181 4.94 -9.10 5.71
C LEU A 181 4.11 -7.87 6.11
N ARG A 182 4.70 -6.67 6.04
CA ARG A 182 3.99 -5.41 6.32
C ARG A 182 2.82 -5.20 5.37
N GLU A 183 3.05 -5.36 4.06
CA GLU A 183 2.01 -5.18 3.04
C GLU A 183 0.90 -6.24 3.21
N ALA A 184 1.27 -7.50 3.35
CA ALA A 184 0.31 -8.59 3.50
C ALA A 184 -0.53 -8.47 4.79
N LEU A 185 0.12 -8.16 5.92
CA LEU A 185 -0.57 -8.02 7.21
C LEU A 185 -1.48 -6.79 7.23
N ALA A 186 -1.05 -5.67 6.63
CA ALA A 186 -1.90 -4.49 6.51
C ALA A 186 -3.13 -4.76 5.62
N SER A 187 -2.97 -5.48 4.51
CA SER A 187 -4.09 -5.91 3.65
C SER A 187 -5.01 -6.91 4.35
N HIS A 188 -4.46 -7.79 5.19
CA HIS A 188 -5.25 -8.72 6.01
C HIS A 188 -6.13 -7.96 7.00
N ILE A 189 -5.56 -6.98 7.71
CA ILE A 189 -6.30 -6.10 8.64
C ILE A 189 -7.36 -5.27 7.90
N ALA A 190 -7.10 -4.88 6.66
CA ALA A 190 -8.04 -4.14 5.83
C ALA A 190 -9.15 -5.00 5.19
N ASP A 191 -9.17 -6.32 5.45
CA ASP A 191 -10.11 -7.28 4.85
C ASP A 191 -10.04 -7.34 3.30
N GLU A 192 -8.85 -7.10 2.72
CA GLU A 192 -8.63 -7.06 1.25
C GLU A 192 -8.51 -8.44 0.60
N ARG A 193 -8.67 -9.54 1.34
CA ARG A 193 -8.44 -10.90 0.85
C ARG A 193 -9.12 -11.19 -0.50
N GLU A 194 -10.40 -10.88 -0.62
CA GLU A 194 -11.15 -11.16 -1.84
C GLU A 194 -10.60 -10.39 -3.05
N ILE A 195 -10.23 -9.12 -2.84
CA ILE A 195 -9.67 -8.26 -3.88
C ILE A 195 -8.30 -8.78 -4.33
N VAL A 196 -7.43 -9.13 -3.39
CA VAL A 196 -6.09 -9.65 -3.66
C VAL A 196 -6.18 -10.98 -4.39
N MET A 197 -7.00 -11.93 -3.93
CA MET A 197 -7.14 -13.24 -4.55
C MET A 197 -7.77 -13.15 -5.95
N MET A 198 -8.73 -12.26 -6.17
CA MET A 198 -9.29 -12.03 -7.49
C MET A 198 -8.23 -11.53 -8.47
N GLN A 199 -7.33 -10.63 -8.06
CA GLN A 199 -6.22 -10.16 -8.89
C GLN A 199 -5.24 -11.30 -9.20
N VAL A 200 -4.90 -12.13 -8.23
CA VAL A 200 -4.06 -13.34 -8.42
C VAL A 200 -4.65 -14.24 -9.49
N GLU A 201 -5.93 -14.57 -9.41
CA GLU A 201 -6.60 -15.42 -10.41
C GLU A 201 -6.61 -14.79 -11.81
N GLN A 202 -6.75 -13.47 -11.92
CA GLN A 202 -6.65 -12.78 -13.23
C GLN A 202 -5.26 -12.93 -13.84
N PHE A 203 -4.19 -12.77 -13.07
CA PHE A 203 -2.82 -12.94 -13.55
C PHE A 203 -2.51 -14.40 -13.90
N LYS A 204 -3.06 -15.36 -13.16
CA LYS A 204 -2.97 -16.79 -13.47
C LYS A 204 -3.56 -17.10 -14.84
N LEU A 205 -4.74 -16.58 -15.14
CA LEU A 205 -5.39 -16.74 -16.44
C LEU A 205 -4.60 -16.12 -17.60
N GLN A 206 -3.76 -15.12 -17.32
CA GLN A 206 -2.87 -14.50 -18.29
C GLN A 206 -1.51 -15.20 -18.41
N GLY A 207 -1.28 -16.29 -17.68
CA GLY A 207 -0.07 -17.11 -17.75
C GLY A 207 1.13 -16.56 -16.99
N PHE A 208 0.93 -15.62 -16.07
CA PHE A 208 2.01 -15.14 -15.20
C PHE A 208 2.44 -16.19 -14.19
N ASN A 209 3.74 -16.22 -13.85
CA ASN A 209 4.22 -16.97 -12.71
C ASN A 209 3.78 -16.29 -11.41
N LEU A 210 2.95 -16.96 -10.63
CA LEU A 210 2.37 -16.42 -9.40
C LEU A 210 3.13 -16.83 -8.13
N ASP A 211 4.18 -17.62 -8.27
CA ASP A 211 4.93 -18.18 -7.15
C ASP A 211 6.41 -17.72 -7.18
N PRO A 212 6.62 -16.37 -7.13
CA PRO A 212 7.97 -15.85 -7.02
C PRO A 212 8.57 -16.26 -5.66
N PRO A 213 9.90 -16.49 -5.59
CA PRO A 213 10.55 -16.76 -4.31
C PRO A 213 10.43 -15.56 -3.37
N PRO A 214 10.45 -15.75 -2.03
CA PRO A 214 10.25 -14.68 -1.05
C PRO A 214 11.16 -13.46 -1.25
N GLU A 215 12.40 -13.69 -1.68
CA GLU A 215 13.38 -12.62 -1.96
C GLU A 215 12.93 -11.74 -3.14
N ALA A 216 12.38 -12.35 -4.19
CA ALA A 216 11.84 -11.62 -5.33
C ALA A 216 10.56 -10.86 -4.97
N VAL A 217 9.72 -11.41 -4.07
CA VAL A 217 8.55 -10.70 -3.54
C VAL A 217 8.99 -9.44 -2.80
N GLU A 218 9.98 -9.55 -1.91
CA GLU A 218 10.52 -8.41 -1.15
C GLU A 218 11.11 -7.34 -2.09
N GLU A 219 11.89 -7.77 -3.09
CA GLU A 219 12.50 -6.87 -4.09
C GLU A 219 11.42 -6.14 -4.89
N CYS A 220 10.45 -6.87 -5.45
CA CYS A 220 9.36 -6.28 -6.25
C CYS A 220 8.51 -5.28 -5.45
N LEU A 221 8.18 -5.58 -4.19
CA LEU A 221 7.41 -4.69 -3.33
C LEU A 221 8.21 -3.45 -2.90
N THR A 222 9.52 -3.60 -2.74
CA THR A 222 10.42 -2.50 -2.38
C THR A 222 10.63 -1.55 -3.57
N ALA A 223 10.97 -2.09 -4.73
CA ALA A 223 11.23 -1.32 -5.95
C ALA A 223 9.94 -0.74 -6.53
N ALA A 224 8.91 -1.58 -6.67
CA ALA A 224 7.55 -1.22 -7.07
C ALA A 224 7.47 -0.39 -8.37
N ILE A 225 8.24 -0.81 -9.39
CA ILE A 225 8.40 -0.09 -10.65
C ILE A 225 7.33 -0.49 -11.66
N VAL A 226 7.05 -1.80 -11.76
CA VAL A 226 6.11 -2.36 -12.74
C VAL A 226 4.82 -2.78 -12.04
N MET A 227 3.68 -2.27 -12.49
CA MET A 227 2.39 -2.53 -11.86
C MET A 227 2.04 -4.02 -11.80
N ALA A 228 2.25 -4.77 -12.88
CA ALA A 228 1.94 -6.20 -12.92
C ALA A 228 2.78 -6.98 -11.92
N ASP A 229 4.10 -6.78 -11.91
CA ASP A 229 5.02 -7.47 -11.00
C ASP A 229 4.71 -7.13 -9.53
N THR A 230 4.43 -5.86 -9.25
CA THR A 230 4.05 -5.40 -7.92
C THR A 230 2.76 -6.06 -7.44
N ARG A 231 1.74 -6.16 -8.29
CA ARG A 231 0.47 -6.82 -7.94
C ARG A 231 0.61 -8.33 -7.74
N ILE A 232 1.42 -8.99 -8.56
CA ILE A 232 1.77 -10.40 -8.37
C ILE A 232 2.50 -10.59 -7.04
N ALA A 233 3.46 -9.70 -6.73
CA ALA A 233 4.19 -9.74 -5.46
C ALA A 233 3.26 -9.49 -4.25
N PHE A 234 2.27 -8.59 -4.34
CA PHE A 234 1.23 -8.43 -3.32
C PHE A 234 0.44 -9.73 -3.11
N GLY A 235 0.00 -10.36 -4.18
CA GLY A 235 -0.71 -11.63 -4.11
C GLY A 235 0.11 -12.75 -3.50
N ALA A 236 1.40 -12.86 -3.88
CA ALA A 236 2.33 -13.82 -3.30
C ALA A 236 2.58 -13.54 -1.81
N ALA A 237 2.82 -12.28 -1.43
CA ALA A 237 2.99 -11.88 -0.04
C ALA A 237 1.76 -12.24 0.82
N TYR A 238 0.57 -12.01 0.29
CA TYR A 238 -0.66 -12.36 1.00
C TYR A 238 -0.78 -13.88 1.23
N ARG A 239 -0.48 -14.72 0.22
CA ARG A 239 -0.46 -16.18 0.39
C ARG A 239 0.62 -16.65 1.36
N MET A 240 1.80 -16.02 1.35
CA MET A 240 2.84 -16.27 2.34
C MET A 240 2.32 -15.99 3.75
N LEU A 241 1.56 -14.90 3.94
CA LEU A 241 0.92 -14.61 5.22
C LEU A 241 -0.14 -15.65 5.59
N GLU A 242 -0.99 -16.09 4.65
CA GLU A 242 -1.96 -17.16 4.91
C GLU A 242 -1.25 -18.43 5.38
N ASN A 243 -0.17 -18.87 4.70
CA ASN A 243 0.63 -20.02 5.09
C ASN A 243 1.28 -19.85 6.48
N LEU A 244 1.64 -18.61 6.85
CA LEU A 244 2.14 -18.29 8.19
C LEU A 244 1.04 -18.42 9.24
N LEU A 245 -0.16 -17.89 8.96
CA LEU A 245 -1.33 -17.93 9.84
C LEU A 245 -1.93 -19.33 10.00
N GLU A 246 -1.66 -20.25 9.09
CA GLU A 246 -2.02 -21.67 9.29
C GLU A 246 -1.24 -22.35 10.42
N ARG A 247 -0.13 -21.76 10.86
CA ARG A 247 0.83 -22.36 11.79
C ARG A 247 1.07 -21.55 13.05
N TYR A 248 0.82 -20.26 12.98
CA TYR A 248 1.06 -19.30 14.06
C TYR A 248 -0.12 -18.35 14.18
N GLU A 249 -0.40 -17.94 15.40
CA GLU A 249 -1.44 -16.95 15.67
C GLU A 249 -0.93 -15.53 15.35
N ILE A 250 -1.86 -14.59 15.18
CA ILE A 250 -1.54 -13.19 14.93
C ILE A 250 -0.66 -12.59 16.04
N GLU A 251 -0.84 -13.05 17.27
CA GLU A 251 -0.07 -12.67 18.45
C GLU A 251 1.42 -13.06 18.32
N ASP A 252 1.73 -14.18 17.68
CA ASP A 252 3.12 -14.59 17.44
C ASP A 252 3.75 -13.70 16.36
N ILE A 253 3.00 -13.37 15.31
CA ILE A 253 3.46 -12.38 14.32
C ILE A 253 3.71 -11.03 14.99
N MET A 254 2.86 -10.61 15.92
CA MET A 254 3.06 -9.35 16.64
C MET A 254 4.26 -9.40 17.59
N LYS A 255 4.59 -10.54 18.20
CA LYS A 255 5.85 -10.74 18.94
C LYS A 255 7.07 -10.56 18.06
N PHE A 256 7.02 -11.08 16.81
CA PHE A 256 8.07 -10.86 15.82
C PHE A 256 8.26 -9.37 15.52
N VAL A 257 7.15 -8.65 15.27
CA VAL A 257 7.16 -7.20 15.02
C VAL A 257 7.76 -6.43 16.20
N ASP A 258 7.37 -6.77 17.44
CA ASP A 258 7.88 -6.14 18.66
C ASP A 258 9.37 -6.38 18.86
N ALA A 259 9.84 -7.60 18.60
CA ALA A 259 11.25 -7.93 18.72
C ALA A 259 12.11 -7.14 17.71
N LEU A 260 11.60 -6.93 16.49
CA LEU A 260 12.23 -6.03 15.51
C LEU A 260 12.24 -4.58 16.00
N GLY A 261 11.13 -4.11 16.56
CA GLY A 261 11.01 -2.77 17.12
C GLY A 261 11.99 -2.52 18.27
N ALA A 262 12.24 -3.52 19.10
CA ALA A 262 13.25 -3.52 20.17
C ALA A 262 14.70 -3.55 19.67
N GLY A 263 14.93 -3.67 18.37
CA GLY A 263 16.25 -3.63 17.75
C GLY A 263 16.84 -4.98 17.38
N GLY A 264 16.08 -6.06 17.54
CA GLY A 264 16.48 -7.41 17.13
C GLY A 264 16.72 -7.54 15.63
N THR A 265 17.57 -8.47 15.24
CA THR A 265 17.73 -8.91 13.86
C THR A 265 16.53 -9.75 13.44
N LEU A 266 16.35 -9.98 12.13
CA LEU A 266 15.30 -10.87 11.61
C LEU A 266 15.38 -12.27 12.23
N ASP A 267 16.57 -12.81 12.39
CA ASP A 267 16.79 -14.14 12.99
C ASP A 267 16.44 -14.17 14.47
N GLU A 268 16.85 -13.17 15.25
CA GLU A 268 16.55 -13.08 16.68
C GLU A 268 15.05 -12.93 16.91
N ALA A 269 14.42 -12.03 16.17
CA ALA A 269 12.98 -11.81 16.23
C ALA A 269 12.20 -13.09 15.84
N SER A 270 12.64 -13.78 14.77
CA SER A 270 12.03 -15.01 14.30
C SER A 270 12.14 -16.15 15.32
N ARG A 271 13.33 -16.34 15.93
CA ARG A 271 13.50 -17.33 17.00
C ARG A 271 12.64 -17.02 18.21
N THR A 272 12.52 -15.75 18.56
CA THR A 272 11.69 -15.31 19.70
C THR A 272 10.22 -15.59 19.48
N ALA A 273 9.71 -15.30 18.27
CA ALA A 273 8.30 -15.41 17.94
C ALA A 273 7.88 -16.82 17.51
N PHE A 274 8.70 -17.46 16.66
CA PHE A 274 8.34 -18.69 15.95
C PHE A 274 9.18 -19.90 16.34
N GLY A 275 10.23 -19.72 17.16
CA GLY A 275 11.15 -20.79 17.55
C GLY A 275 12.11 -21.25 16.44
N LYS A 276 12.19 -20.53 15.32
CA LYS A 276 12.99 -20.85 14.13
C LYS A 276 13.72 -19.62 13.63
N ASP A 277 14.83 -19.81 12.90
CA ASP A 277 15.46 -18.70 12.20
C ASP A 277 14.60 -18.21 11.02
N TYR A 278 14.88 -16.99 10.55
CA TYR A 278 14.07 -16.32 9.54
C TYR A 278 14.08 -17.07 8.19
N ALA A 279 15.23 -17.63 7.78
CA ALA A 279 15.32 -18.40 6.54
C ALA A 279 14.43 -19.65 6.59
N SER A 280 14.39 -20.36 7.72
CA SER A 280 13.49 -21.49 7.95
C SER A 280 12.01 -21.10 7.89
N ILE A 281 11.66 -19.89 8.35
CA ILE A 281 10.30 -19.36 8.20
C ILE A 281 9.98 -19.10 6.74
N LEU A 282 10.87 -18.44 5.99
CA LEU A 282 10.67 -18.16 4.56
C LEU A 282 10.49 -19.45 3.73
N ASP A 283 11.30 -20.50 4.00
CA ASP A 283 11.15 -21.79 3.33
C ASP A 283 9.81 -22.47 3.65
N MET A 284 9.34 -22.33 4.89
CA MET A 284 8.09 -22.94 5.34
C MET A 284 6.84 -22.26 4.75
N ILE A 285 6.88 -20.94 4.53
CA ILE A 285 5.75 -20.16 4.00
C ILE A 285 5.79 -20.01 2.48
N ARG A 286 6.84 -20.56 1.83
CA ARG A 286 6.92 -20.57 0.37
C ARG A 286 5.65 -21.21 -0.19
N VAL A 287 5.09 -20.59 -1.19
CA VAL A 287 3.92 -21.12 -1.89
C VAL A 287 4.39 -22.35 -2.66
N ASP A 288 3.90 -23.54 -2.28
CA ASP A 288 4.24 -24.78 -2.96
C ASP A 288 3.77 -24.76 -4.42
N ARG A 289 4.62 -25.27 -5.31
CA ARG A 289 4.37 -25.36 -6.75
C ARG A 289 3.26 -26.33 -7.08
#